data_d34bef1716feb07008013b4ad2370624
#
_entry.id   d34bef1716feb07008013b4ad2370624
#
_cell.length_a   1.000
_cell.length_b   1.000
_cell.length_c   1.000
_cell.angle_alpha   90.00
_cell.angle_beta   90.00
_cell.angle_gamma   90.00
#
_symmetry.space_group_name_H-M   'P 1'
#
loop_
_entity.id
_entity.type
_entity.pdbx_description
1 polymer ?
#
loop_
_entity_poly.entity_id
_entity_poly.type
_entity_poly.pdbx_seq_one_letter_code
_entity_poly.pdbx_strand_id
1 'polypeptide(L)'
;MEFKSLKNIETSFRQIRLFGIIVISLCALVAVASVMMSLRFAEKQREKIYVLDNGKSLMLALSQDMEQNRPAEAREHVRRFHELFFTLSPDKSAIEHNINCAMSLADKSAYNYYSDYVEKGYYNRIIAGNISQVLQVDSIVCNFNDYPYNIRTYARQMIIRQSNVTERSLVTDCRLVNTGRSDDNPNGFMIEGLTILENKDLITTKRTLSQ
;
A
#
# COMPACT_ATOMS: atom_id res chain seq x y z
N MET A 1 66.42 28.95 -47.13
CA MET A 1 65.87 27.68 -46.58
C MET A 1 65.22 27.88 -45.17
N GLU A 2 65.39 28.98 -44.47
CA GLU A 2 64.89 29.20 -43.12
C GLU A 2 63.41 29.45 -43.00
N PHE A 3 62.75 30.09 -43.99
CA PHE A 3 61.31 30.39 -43.92
C PHE A 3 60.39 29.17 -44.00
N LYS A 4 60.86 28.06 -44.59
CA LYS A 4 60.09 26.80 -44.64
C LYS A 4 60.11 26.05 -43.30
N SER A 5 61.17 26.17 -42.52
CA SER A 5 61.30 25.52 -41.22
C SER A 5 60.48 26.24 -40.15
N LEU A 6 60.40 27.57 -40.16
CA LEU A 6 59.58 28.37 -39.25
C LEU A 6 58.07 28.09 -39.46
N LYS A 7 57.62 27.97 -40.69
CA LYS A 7 56.23 27.65 -41.02
C LYS A 7 55.81 26.22 -40.58
N ASN A 8 56.77 25.28 -40.61
CA ASN A 8 56.55 23.92 -40.11
C ASN A 8 56.47 23.90 -38.57
N ILE A 9 57.20 24.71 -37.87
CA ILE A 9 57.20 24.80 -36.39
C ILE A 9 55.87 25.40 -35.93
N GLU A 10 55.39 26.44 -36.59
CA GLU A 10 54.12 27.09 -36.27
C GLU A 10 52.90 26.19 -36.46
N THR A 11 52.91 25.44 -37.60
CA THR A 11 51.87 24.44 -37.88
C THR A 11 51.88 23.25 -36.90
N SER A 12 53.08 22.77 -36.50
CA SER A 12 53.23 21.71 -35.47
C SER A 12 52.77 22.18 -34.10
N PHE A 13 53.07 23.41 -33.72
CA PHE A 13 52.63 23.98 -32.46
C PHE A 13 51.11 24.13 -32.38
N ARG A 14 50.48 24.53 -33.49
CA ARG A 14 49.02 24.62 -33.62
C ARG A 14 48.37 23.25 -33.55
N GLN A 15 48.94 22.22 -34.17
CA GLN A 15 48.45 20.84 -34.07
C GLN A 15 48.55 20.27 -32.66
N ILE A 16 49.68 20.47 -31.97
CA ILE A 16 49.89 20.03 -30.59
C ILE A 16 48.90 20.73 -29.65
N ARG A 17 48.66 22.03 -29.83
CA ARG A 17 47.69 22.78 -29.05
C ARG A 17 46.27 22.28 -29.26
N LEU A 18 45.90 22.00 -30.53
CA LEU A 18 44.58 21.47 -30.88
C LEU A 18 44.38 20.08 -30.29
N PHE A 19 45.38 19.20 -30.39
CA PHE A 19 45.40 17.88 -29.81
C PHE A 19 45.24 17.95 -28.26
N GLY A 20 46.00 18.86 -27.61
CA GLY A 20 45.88 19.08 -26.19
C GLY A 20 44.47 19.51 -25.75
N ILE A 21 43.83 20.42 -26.49
CA ILE A 21 42.44 20.84 -26.23
C ILE A 21 41.45 19.65 -26.38
N ILE A 22 41.63 18.83 -27.43
CA ILE A 22 40.78 17.65 -27.64
C ILE A 22 40.91 16.65 -26.50
N VAL A 23 42.14 16.36 -26.06
CA VAL A 23 42.39 15.45 -24.93
C VAL A 23 41.79 15.97 -23.63
N ILE A 24 41.98 17.27 -23.32
CA ILE A 24 41.41 17.88 -22.12
C ILE A 24 39.87 17.83 -22.14
N SER A 25 39.27 18.16 -23.30
CA SER A 25 37.79 18.10 -23.43
C SER A 25 37.25 16.67 -23.30
N LEU A 26 37.95 15.67 -23.83
CA LEU A 26 37.60 14.27 -23.69
C LEU A 26 37.70 13.82 -22.23
N CYS A 27 38.77 14.17 -21.53
CA CYS A 27 38.94 13.89 -20.10
C CYS A 27 37.84 14.54 -19.25
N ALA A 28 37.47 15.78 -19.54
CA ALA A 28 36.39 16.48 -18.86
C ALA A 28 35.03 15.78 -19.10
N LEU A 29 34.77 15.32 -20.30
CA LEU A 29 33.55 14.61 -20.66
C LEU A 29 33.46 13.27 -19.93
N VAL A 30 34.54 12.51 -19.86
CA VAL A 30 34.62 11.24 -19.11
C VAL A 30 34.40 11.47 -17.61
N ALA A 31 34.99 12.52 -17.04
CA ALA A 31 34.84 12.89 -15.64
C ALA A 31 33.37 13.21 -15.32
N VAL A 32 32.70 14.01 -16.15
CA VAL A 32 31.27 14.35 -15.97
C VAL A 32 30.39 13.10 -16.09
N ALA A 33 30.65 12.25 -17.07
CA ALA A 33 29.91 10.99 -17.24
C ALA A 33 30.08 10.05 -16.04
N SER A 34 31.31 9.95 -15.50
CA SER A 34 31.62 9.15 -14.32
C SER A 34 30.88 9.65 -13.07
N VAL A 35 30.84 10.96 -12.85
CA VAL A 35 30.09 11.56 -11.73
C VAL A 35 28.58 11.31 -11.88
N MET A 36 28.02 11.50 -13.08
CA MET A 36 26.59 11.21 -13.34
C MET A 36 26.25 9.75 -13.11
N MET A 37 27.10 8.81 -13.56
CA MET A 37 26.90 7.37 -13.32
C MET A 37 26.99 7.04 -11.84
N SER A 38 27.94 7.65 -11.12
CA SER A 38 28.11 7.45 -9.67
C SER A 38 26.89 7.95 -8.88
N LEU A 39 26.33 9.11 -9.23
CA LEU A 39 25.14 9.65 -8.60
C LEU A 39 23.92 8.75 -8.85
N ARG A 40 23.68 8.31 -10.09
CA ARG A 40 22.60 7.37 -10.42
C ARG A 40 22.75 6.02 -9.71
N PHE A 41 23.98 5.55 -9.56
CA PHE A 41 24.27 4.33 -8.81
C PHE A 41 24.01 4.50 -7.31
N ALA A 42 24.38 5.65 -6.74
CA ALA A 42 24.11 5.97 -5.34
C ALA A 42 22.62 6.11 -5.03
N GLU A 43 21.82 6.71 -5.91
CA GLU A 43 20.36 6.75 -5.79
C GLU A 43 19.77 5.34 -5.78
N LYS A 44 20.19 4.51 -6.72
CA LYS A 44 19.74 3.12 -6.83
C LYS A 44 20.14 2.23 -5.66
N GLN A 45 21.19 2.57 -4.91
CA GLN A 45 21.62 1.86 -3.70
C GLN A 45 20.85 2.31 -2.45
N ARG A 46 20.35 3.55 -2.41
CA ARG A 46 19.53 4.06 -1.29
C ARG A 46 18.15 3.39 -1.20
N GLU A 47 17.69 2.82 -2.28
CA GLU A 47 16.41 2.08 -2.34
C GLU A 47 16.49 0.65 -1.77
N LYS A 48 17.70 0.17 -1.41
CA LYS A 48 17.88 -1.17 -0.86
C LYS A 48 17.83 -1.14 0.67
N ILE A 49 16.73 -1.63 1.21
CA ILE A 49 16.57 -1.83 2.66
C ILE A 49 17.14 -3.19 3.03
N TYR A 50 18.14 -3.21 3.90
CA TYR A 50 18.68 -4.45 4.48
C TYR A 50 17.95 -4.74 5.79
N VAL A 51 17.20 -5.83 5.84
CA VAL A 51 16.57 -6.31 7.08
C VAL A 51 17.48 -7.34 7.72
N LEU A 52 17.92 -7.07 8.94
CA LEU A 52 18.66 -8.02 9.79
C LEU A 52 17.65 -8.87 10.56
N ASP A 53 17.50 -10.12 10.16
CA ASP A 53 16.75 -11.10 10.95
C ASP A 53 17.71 -11.83 11.89
N ASN A 54 17.62 -11.49 13.19
CA ASN A 54 18.30 -12.16 14.33
C ASN A 54 19.76 -12.61 14.09
N GLY A 55 20.53 -11.86 13.28
CA GLY A 55 21.98 -12.08 13.14
C GLY A 55 22.39 -13.28 12.27
N LYS A 56 21.49 -13.92 11.54
CA LYS A 56 21.82 -15.15 10.79
C LYS A 56 21.69 -15.12 9.27
N SER A 57 21.05 -14.15 8.66
CA SER A 57 21.12 -13.96 7.20
C SER A 57 20.79 -12.53 6.79
N LEU A 58 21.63 -11.96 5.92
CA LEU A 58 21.31 -10.75 5.18
C LEU A 58 20.30 -11.12 4.10
N MET A 59 19.02 -10.97 4.38
CA MET A 59 18.00 -11.09 3.36
C MET A 59 17.95 -9.77 2.60
N LEU A 60 18.35 -9.79 1.34
CA LEU A 60 18.17 -8.67 0.43
C LEU A 60 16.66 -8.52 0.20
N ALA A 61 16.01 -7.68 0.98
CA ALA A 61 14.68 -7.24 0.63
C ALA A 61 14.82 -6.42 -0.66
N LEU A 62 14.39 -6.99 -1.78
CA LEU A 62 14.21 -6.24 -3.01
C LEU A 62 13.26 -5.08 -2.66
N SER A 63 13.80 -3.86 -2.58
CA SER A 63 12.95 -2.69 -2.59
C SER A 63 12.35 -2.63 -4.00
N GLN A 64 11.19 -3.23 -4.15
CA GLN A 64 10.35 -2.95 -5.30
C GLN A 64 10.03 -1.45 -5.22
N ASP A 65 10.06 -0.77 -6.35
CA ASP A 65 9.73 0.65 -6.46
C ASP A 65 8.50 0.96 -5.60
N MET A 66 8.62 1.91 -4.69
CA MET A 66 7.53 2.29 -3.77
C MET A 66 6.24 2.62 -4.55
N GLU A 67 6.35 3.19 -5.75
CA GLU A 67 5.21 3.46 -6.63
C GLU A 67 4.52 2.19 -7.14
N GLN A 68 5.25 1.11 -7.40
CA GLN A 68 4.66 -0.15 -7.87
C GLN A 68 3.95 -0.94 -6.75
N ASN A 69 4.38 -0.77 -5.50
CA ASN A 69 3.79 -1.45 -4.35
C ASN A 69 2.57 -0.72 -3.76
N ARG A 70 2.45 0.60 -3.97
CA ARG A 70 1.34 1.40 -3.43
C ARG A 70 -0.05 0.82 -3.75
N PRO A 71 -0.35 0.33 -4.97
CA PRO A 71 -1.63 -0.31 -5.26
C PRO A 71 -1.89 -1.60 -4.45
N ALA A 72 -0.86 -2.38 -4.16
CA ALA A 72 -0.98 -3.59 -3.34
C ALA A 72 -1.21 -3.23 -1.87
N GLU A 73 -0.42 -2.29 -1.33
CA GLU A 73 -0.57 -1.75 0.02
C GLU A 73 -1.96 -1.13 0.24
N ALA A 74 -2.47 -0.39 -0.75
CA ALA A 74 -3.79 0.21 -0.71
C ALA A 74 -4.91 -0.85 -0.60
N ARG A 75 -4.84 -1.89 -1.44
CA ARG A 75 -5.82 -3.00 -1.38
C ARG A 75 -5.74 -3.75 -0.05
N GLU A 76 -4.53 -3.98 0.47
CA GLU A 76 -4.35 -4.65 1.76
C GLU A 76 -4.87 -3.80 2.92
N HIS A 77 -4.64 -2.49 2.90
CA HIS A 77 -5.19 -1.56 3.89
C HIS A 77 -6.72 -1.61 3.94
N VAL A 78 -7.36 -1.56 2.76
CA VAL A 78 -8.82 -1.62 2.64
C VAL A 78 -9.34 -3.00 3.08
N ARG A 79 -8.69 -4.10 2.68
CA ARG A 79 -9.03 -5.45 3.14
C ARG A 79 -8.96 -5.54 4.65
N ARG A 80 -7.85 -5.13 5.24
CA ARG A 80 -7.62 -5.18 6.68
C ARG A 80 -8.68 -4.41 7.47
N PHE A 81 -9.01 -3.19 7.01
CA PHE A 81 -10.09 -2.42 7.62
C PHE A 81 -11.43 -3.19 7.60
N HIS A 82 -11.82 -3.71 6.43
CA HIS A 82 -13.10 -4.40 6.29
C HIS A 82 -13.16 -5.68 7.13
N GLU A 83 -12.07 -6.44 7.17
CA GLU A 83 -11.98 -7.64 8.02
C GLU A 83 -12.12 -7.29 9.51
N LEU A 84 -11.44 -6.26 9.98
CA LEU A 84 -11.53 -5.81 11.37
C LEU A 84 -12.91 -5.26 11.72
N PHE A 85 -13.50 -4.47 10.82
CA PHE A 85 -14.77 -3.78 11.11
C PHE A 85 -15.99 -4.70 11.00
N PHE A 86 -15.99 -5.64 10.08
CA PHE A 86 -17.17 -6.47 9.76
C PHE A 86 -17.05 -7.93 10.21
N THR A 87 -15.90 -8.40 10.69
CA THR A 87 -15.78 -9.72 11.32
C THR A 87 -16.03 -9.59 12.81
N LEU A 88 -17.09 -10.26 13.28
CA LEU A 88 -17.55 -10.15 14.66
C LEU A 88 -17.66 -11.55 15.29
N SER A 89 -17.05 -11.72 16.44
CA SER A 89 -17.22 -12.88 17.32
C SER A 89 -18.21 -12.55 18.44
N PRO A 90 -18.87 -13.53 19.07
CA PRO A 90 -19.78 -13.28 20.20
C PRO A 90 -19.02 -12.98 21.52
N ASP A 91 -17.96 -12.21 21.43
CA ASP A 91 -17.10 -11.79 22.55
C ASP A 91 -16.95 -10.27 22.52
N LYS A 92 -17.31 -9.62 23.63
CA LYS A 92 -17.30 -8.17 23.73
C LYS A 92 -15.87 -7.60 23.57
N SER A 93 -14.88 -8.21 24.22
CA SER A 93 -13.52 -7.70 24.22
C SER A 93 -12.87 -7.84 22.82
N ALA A 94 -13.16 -8.93 22.12
CA ALA A 94 -12.71 -9.12 20.76
C ALA A 94 -13.36 -8.13 19.78
N ILE A 95 -14.66 -7.84 19.94
CA ILE A 95 -15.34 -6.83 19.12
C ILE A 95 -14.71 -5.45 19.36
N GLU A 96 -14.56 -5.03 20.63
CA GLU A 96 -13.98 -3.73 20.98
C GLU A 96 -12.54 -3.58 20.46
N HIS A 97 -11.73 -4.63 20.60
CA HIS A 97 -10.36 -4.62 20.08
C HIS A 97 -10.33 -4.44 18.56
N ASN A 98 -11.09 -5.25 17.82
CA ASN A 98 -11.12 -5.20 16.36
C ASN A 98 -11.64 -3.84 15.84
N ILE A 99 -12.69 -3.31 16.46
CA ILE A 99 -13.23 -2.00 16.10
C ILE A 99 -12.21 -0.89 16.37
N ASN A 100 -11.53 -0.91 17.52
CA ASN A 100 -10.50 0.08 17.82
C ASN A 100 -9.35 0.03 16.80
N CYS A 101 -8.91 -1.16 16.40
CA CYS A 101 -7.92 -1.32 15.33
C CYS A 101 -8.45 -0.81 13.98
N ALA A 102 -9.71 -1.07 13.66
CA ALA A 102 -10.32 -0.56 12.42
C ALA A 102 -10.40 0.98 12.39
N MET A 103 -10.69 1.61 13.56
CA MET A 103 -10.77 3.07 13.66
C MET A 103 -9.44 3.77 13.42
N SER A 104 -8.30 3.13 13.65
CA SER A 104 -6.98 3.68 13.31
C SER A 104 -6.73 3.76 11.79
N LEU A 105 -7.52 3.03 10.99
CA LEU A 105 -7.39 2.93 9.55
C LEU A 105 -8.40 3.80 8.76
N ALA A 106 -9.37 4.41 9.45
CA ALA A 106 -10.48 5.12 8.82
C ALA A 106 -10.83 6.42 9.54
N ASP A 107 -11.55 7.28 8.85
CA ASP A 107 -12.01 8.56 9.34
C ASP A 107 -13.32 8.46 10.15
N LYS A 108 -13.89 9.62 10.49
CA LYS A 108 -15.15 9.76 11.21
C LYS A 108 -16.33 9.03 10.53
N SER A 109 -16.30 8.77 9.23
CA SER A 109 -17.40 8.08 8.54
C SER A 109 -17.58 6.64 9.04
N ALA A 110 -16.49 5.92 9.30
CA ALA A 110 -16.53 4.58 9.90
C ALA A 110 -17.04 4.64 11.34
N TYR A 111 -16.61 5.64 12.11
CA TYR A 111 -17.10 5.84 13.48
C TYR A 111 -18.62 6.09 13.52
N ASN A 112 -19.19 6.80 12.56
CA ASN A 112 -20.63 7.01 12.48
C ASN A 112 -21.39 5.68 12.31
N TYR A 113 -20.91 4.76 11.44
CA TYR A 113 -21.50 3.42 11.34
C TYR A 113 -21.37 2.61 12.63
N TYR A 114 -20.23 2.68 13.29
CA TYR A 114 -20.04 2.04 14.59
C TYR A 114 -21.04 2.57 15.62
N SER A 115 -21.17 3.89 15.74
CA SER A 115 -22.12 4.52 16.67
C SER A 115 -23.56 4.10 16.39
N ASP A 116 -23.96 4.10 15.15
CA ASP A 116 -25.28 3.61 14.70
C ASP A 116 -25.53 2.15 15.12
N TYR A 117 -24.54 1.28 14.96
CA TYR A 117 -24.63 -0.12 15.35
C TYR A 117 -24.72 -0.29 16.88
N VAL A 118 -23.99 0.52 17.65
CA VAL A 118 -24.08 0.55 19.12
C VAL A 118 -25.47 0.99 19.56
N GLU A 119 -25.98 2.10 19.04
CA GLU A 119 -27.31 2.65 19.38
C GLU A 119 -28.43 1.68 19.03
N LYS A 120 -28.34 0.99 17.89
CA LYS A 120 -29.30 -0.06 17.49
C LYS A 120 -29.13 -1.37 18.25
N GLY A 121 -28.18 -1.47 19.20
CA GLY A 121 -27.91 -2.66 20.00
C GLY A 121 -27.44 -3.86 19.18
N TYR A 122 -26.79 -3.61 18.02
CA TYR A 122 -26.36 -4.65 17.09
C TYR A 122 -25.33 -5.60 17.74
N TYR A 123 -24.32 -5.08 18.38
CA TYR A 123 -23.29 -5.88 19.04
C TYR A 123 -23.84 -6.70 20.21
N ASN A 124 -24.77 -6.12 20.99
CA ASN A 124 -25.45 -6.86 22.07
C ASN A 124 -26.24 -8.07 21.54
N ARG A 125 -26.89 -7.93 20.36
CA ARG A 125 -27.59 -9.07 19.72
C ARG A 125 -26.61 -10.13 19.22
N ILE A 126 -25.46 -9.76 18.70
CA ILE A 126 -24.38 -10.68 18.31
C ILE A 126 -23.93 -11.53 19.50
N ILE A 127 -23.63 -10.87 20.64
CA ILE A 127 -23.16 -11.54 21.85
C ILE A 127 -24.24 -12.41 22.45
N ALA A 128 -25.45 -11.86 22.70
CA ALA A 128 -26.54 -12.59 23.32
C ALA A 128 -27.04 -13.76 22.46
N GLY A 129 -27.00 -13.62 21.13
CA GLY A 129 -27.38 -14.67 20.19
C GLY A 129 -26.29 -15.69 19.90
N ASN A 130 -25.11 -15.56 20.50
CA ASN A 130 -23.92 -16.38 20.19
C ASN A 130 -23.69 -16.47 18.67
N ILE A 131 -23.70 -15.33 17.99
CA ILE A 131 -23.61 -15.19 16.55
C ILE A 131 -22.16 -14.91 16.17
N SER A 132 -21.61 -15.65 15.21
CA SER A 132 -20.34 -15.32 14.57
C SER A 132 -20.59 -14.73 13.19
N GLN A 133 -19.97 -13.63 12.88
CA GLN A 133 -20.01 -13.01 11.55
C GLN A 133 -18.60 -12.99 10.98
N VAL A 134 -18.40 -13.59 9.83
CA VAL A 134 -17.11 -13.65 9.13
C VAL A 134 -17.24 -12.91 7.82
N LEU A 135 -16.31 -11.99 7.56
CA LEU A 135 -16.24 -11.31 6.28
C LEU A 135 -15.23 -12.01 5.36
N GLN A 136 -15.61 -12.19 4.12
CA GLN A 136 -14.74 -12.59 3.03
C GLN A 136 -14.74 -11.50 1.96
N VAL A 137 -13.59 -10.88 1.73
CA VAL A 137 -13.43 -9.89 0.66
C VAL A 137 -13.19 -10.63 -0.65
N ASP A 138 -14.09 -10.44 -1.62
CA ASP A 138 -14.02 -11.08 -2.94
C ASP A 138 -13.15 -10.26 -3.90
N SER A 139 -13.37 -8.94 -3.95
CA SER A 139 -12.57 -8.05 -4.80
C SER A 139 -12.55 -6.63 -4.28
N ILE A 140 -11.44 -5.92 -4.58
CA ILE A 140 -11.25 -4.51 -4.28
C ILE A 140 -10.85 -3.82 -5.59
N VAL A 141 -11.74 -2.99 -6.09
CA VAL A 141 -11.53 -2.19 -7.30
C VAL A 141 -11.03 -0.81 -6.88
N CYS A 142 -9.81 -0.48 -7.28
CA CYS A 142 -9.16 0.78 -6.95
C CYS A 142 -8.93 1.58 -8.23
N ASN A 143 -9.36 2.85 -8.24
CA ASN A 143 -8.97 3.80 -9.27
C ASN A 143 -7.82 4.66 -8.75
N PHE A 144 -6.62 4.45 -9.30
CA PHE A 144 -5.42 5.20 -8.95
C PHE A 144 -5.11 6.37 -9.89
N ASN A 145 -5.98 6.63 -10.89
CA ASN A 145 -5.76 7.73 -11.84
C ASN A 145 -6.04 9.10 -11.22
N ASP A 146 -6.97 9.13 -10.25
CA ASP A 146 -7.42 10.36 -9.60
C ASP A 146 -7.20 10.28 -8.09
N TYR A 147 -6.68 11.35 -7.50
CA TYR A 147 -6.50 11.45 -6.05
C TYR A 147 -7.54 12.43 -5.46
N PRO A 148 -8.19 12.09 -4.34
CA PRO A 148 -8.15 10.86 -3.55
C PRO A 148 -8.59 9.61 -4.33
N TYR A 149 -7.97 8.44 -4.02
CA TYR A 149 -8.26 7.20 -4.75
C TYR A 149 -9.65 6.67 -4.42
N ASN A 150 -10.47 6.48 -5.44
CA ASN A 150 -11.81 5.91 -5.27
C ASN A 150 -11.72 4.39 -5.22
N ILE A 151 -12.31 3.80 -4.18
CA ILE A 151 -12.24 2.38 -3.89
C ILE A 151 -13.65 1.82 -3.74
N ARG A 152 -13.92 0.73 -4.46
CA ARG A 152 -15.12 -0.08 -4.28
C ARG A 152 -14.73 -1.49 -3.83
N THR A 153 -15.32 -1.92 -2.71
CA THR A 153 -15.07 -3.26 -2.15
C THR A 153 -16.32 -4.12 -2.30
N TYR A 154 -16.12 -5.32 -2.82
CA TYR A 154 -17.14 -6.37 -2.89
C TYR A 154 -16.76 -7.48 -1.93
N ALA A 155 -17.68 -7.84 -1.04
CA ALA A 155 -17.43 -8.83 -0.01
C ALA A 155 -18.71 -9.63 0.30
N ARG A 156 -18.54 -10.78 0.93
CA ARG A 156 -19.62 -11.61 1.50
C ARG A 156 -19.44 -11.73 2.99
N GLN A 157 -20.53 -11.63 3.70
CA GLN A 157 -20.61 -11.88 5.14
C GLN A 157 -21.30 -13.19 5.40
N MET A 158 -20.65 -14.07 6.14
CA MET A 158 -21.26 -15.29 6.64
C MET A 158 -21.70 -15.08 8.08
N ILE A 159 -23.02 -15.02 8.30
CA ILE A 159 -23.64 -14.84 9.63
C ILE A 159 -24.04 -16.22 10.14
N ILE A 160 -23.24 -16.73 11.05
CA ILE A 160 -23.33 -18.09 11.59
C ILE A 160 -24.10 -18.04 12.92
N ARG A 161 -25.27 -18.65 12.93
CA ARG A 161 -26.11 -18.82 14.12
C ARG A 161 -26.16 -20.29 14.51
N GLN A 162 -26.70 -20.58 15.66
CA GLN A 162 -26.84 -21.96 16.11
C GLN A 162 -27.70 -22.80 15.14
N SER A 163 -28.77 -22.21 14.59
CA SER A 163 -29.78 -22.91 13.76
C SER A 163 -29.54 -22.77 12.25
N ASN A 164 -28.84 -21.74 11.81
CA ASN A 164 -28.69 -21.44 10.39
C ASN A 164 -27.43 -20.63 10.09
N VAL A 165 -27.01 -20.62 8.83
CA VAL A 165 -25.98 -19.75 8.28
C VAL A 165 -26.62 -18.90 7.20
N THR A 166 -26.47 -17.58 7.31
CA THR A 166 -26.92 -16.63 6.28
C THR A 166 -25.71 -16.04 5.58
N GLU A 167 -25.67 -16.15 4.26
CA GLU A 167 -24.74 -15.44 3.40
C GLU A 167 -25.37 -14.12 2.99
N ARG A 168 -24.59 -13.03 3.10
CA ARG A 168 -25.03 -11.66 2.84
C ARG A 168 -24.01 -10.95 1.96
N SER A 169 -24.47 -10.25 0.92
CA SER A 169 -23.61 -9.37 0.16
C SER A 169 -23.28 -8.10 0.93
N LEU A 170 -22.07 -7.62 0.76
CA LEU A 170 -21.62 -6.32 1.25
C LEU A 170 -20.88 -5.62 0.14
N VAL A 171 -21.38 -4.45 -0.28
CA VAL A 171 -20.66 -3.56 -1.21
C VAL A 171 -20.47 -2.23 -0.54
N THR A 172 -19.22 -1.77 -0.53
CA THR A 172 -18.88 -0.47 0.06
C THR A 172 -18.10 0.38 -0.93
N ASP A 173 -18.29 1.70 -0.83
CA ASP A 173 -17.47 2.71 -1.48
C ASP A 173 -16.75 3.54 -0.42
N CYS A 174 -15.53 3.93 -0.73
CA CYS A 174 -14.76 4.86 0.08
C CYS A 174 -13.70 5.59 -0.76
N ARG A 175 -13.12 6.62 -0.19
CA ARG A 175 -11.91 7.26 -0.72
C ARG A 175 -10.72 6.87 0.13
N LEU A 176 -9.57 6.72 -0.50
CA LEU A 176 -8.32 6.42 0.19
C LEU A 176 -7.37 7.60 0.01
N VAL A 177 -6.90 8.14 1.13
CA VAL A 177 -5.92 9.24 1.17
C VAL A 177 -4.61 8.77 1.78
N ASN A 178 -3.51 9.40 1.39
CA ASN A 178 -2.22 9.14 1.98
C ASN A 178 -2.12 9.80 3.36
N THR A 179 -1.56 9.10 4.34
CA THR A 179 -1.28 9.61 5.68
C THR A 179 0.10 9.14 6.15
N GLY A 180 0.53 9.58 7.32
CA GLY A 180 1.78 9.10 7.94
C GLY A 180 1.69 7.61 8.29
N ARG A 181 2.79 6.89 8.12
CA ARG A 181 2.92 5.49 8.59
C ARG A 181 3.14 5.49 10.10
N SER A 182 2.53 4.54 10.79
CA SER A 182 2.70 4.27 12.22
C SER A 182 2.58 2.77 12.48
N ASP A 183 2.86 2.34 13.70
CA ASP A 183 2.73 0.92 14.10
C ASP A 183 1.28 0.42 13.92
N ASP A 184 0.29 1.28 14.19
CA ASP A 184 -1.12 0.95 14.01
C ASP A 184 -1.59 1.08 12.56
N ASN A 185 -0.86 1.83 11.72
CA ASN A 185 -1.16 2.08 10.31
C ASN A 185 0.10 1.97 9.44
N PRO A 186 0.63 0.77 9.22
CA PRO A 186 1.90 0.57 8.52
C PRO A 186 1.84 0.93 7.04
N ASN A 187 0.67 0.84 6.41
CA ASN A 187 0.50 1.16 4.99
C ASN A 187 0.43 2.68 4.72
N GLY A 188 0.17 3.50 5.75
CA GLY A 188 0.11 4.95 5.62
C GLY A 188 -1.01 5.42 4.69
N PHE A 189 -2.19 4.84 4.83
CA PHE A 189 -3.43 5.27 4.19
C PHE A 189 -4.51 5.56 5.22
N MET A 190 -5.52 6.34 4.83
CA MET A 190 -6.72 6.59 5.62
C MET A 190 -7.94 6.40 4.72
N ILE A 191 -8.90 5.62 5.18
CA ILE A 191 -10.20 5.46 4.53
C ILE A 191 -11.07 6.65 4.92
N GLU A 192 -11.58 7.37 3.93
CA GLU A 192 -12.49 8.50 4.11
C GLU A 192 -13.82 8.27 3.41
N GLY A 193 -14.88 8.79 4.01
CA GLY A 193 -16.21 8.80 3.40
C GLY A 193 -16.75 7.39 3.13
N LEU A 194 -16.52 6.45 4.04
CA LEU A 194 -17.07 5.09 3.94
C LEU A 194 -18.58 5.14 3.77
N THR A 195 -19.08 4.44 2.76
CA THR A 195 -20.51 4.30 2.46
C THR A 195 -20.83 2.84 2.14
N ILE A 196 -21.84 2.29 2.78
CA ILE A 196 -22.36 0.95 2.48
C ILE A 196 -23.43 1.10 1.39
N LEU A 197 -23.14 0.58 0.19
CA LEU A 197 -24.04 0.62 -0.96
C LEU A 197 -25.02 -0.55 -0.95
N GLU A 198 -24.56 -1.72 -0.54
CA GLU A 198 -25.37 -2.92 -0.47
C GLU A 198 -25.02 -3.73 0.78
N ASN A 199 -26.05 -4.20 1.46
CA ASN A 199 -25.95 -5.13 2.60
C ASN A 199 -27.21 -5.98 2.64
N LYS A 200 -27.25 -7.03 1.78
CA LYS A 200 -28.47 -7.81 1.50
C LYS A 200 -28.24 -9.30 1.72
N ASP A 201 -29.18 -9.96 2.40
CA ASP A 201 -29.16 -11.41 2.55
C ASP A 201 -29.37 -12.09 1.18
N LEU A 202 -28.46 -13.00 0.85
CA LEU A 202 -28.48 -13.77 -0.40
C LEU A 202 -29.15 -15.12 -0.18
N ILE A 203 -28.60 -15.95 0.70
CA ILE A 203 -29.05 -17.32 0.96
C ILE A 203 -29.01 -17.57 2.46
N THR A 204 -30.02 -18.28 2.97
CA THR A 204 -30.02 -18.80 4.34
C THR A 204 -30.16 -20.31 4.32
N THR A 205 -29.15 -21.01 4.84
CA THR A 205 -29.10 -22.47 4.90
C THR A 205 -29.25 -22.94 6.34
N LYS A 206 -30.11 -23.94 6.58
CA LYS A 206 -30.22 -24.56 7.91
C LYS A 206 -28.93 -25.31 8.25
N ARG A 207 -28.47 -25.16 9.46
CA ARG A 207 -27.29 -25.88 9.96
C ARG A 207 -27.74 -27.24 10.47
N THR A 208 -27.38 -28.31 9.76
CA THR A 208 -27.59 -29.68 10.27
C THR A 208 -26.44 -29.94 11.25
N LEU A 209 -26.73 -29.98 12.55
CA LEU A 209 -25.77 -30.46 13.54
C LEU A 209 -25.65 -31.97 13.31
N SER A 210 -24.52 -32.42 12.75
CA SER A 210 -24.13 -33.83 12.83
C SER A 210 -23.85 -34.15 14.30
N GLN A 211 -24.66 -35.05 14.85
CA GLN A 211 -24.45 -35.64 16.17
C GLN A 211 -23.15 -36.43 16.19
#